data_4ebc6f4ce67dd22af60589363902b100
#
_entry.id   4ebc6f4ce67dd22af60589363902b100
#
_cell.length_a   1.000
_cell.length_b   1.000
_cell.length_c   1.000
_cell.angle_alpha   90.00
_cell.angle_beta   90.00
_cell.angle_gamma   90.00
#
_symmetry.space_group_name_H-M   'P 1'
#
loop_
_entity.id
_entity.type
_entity.pdbx_description
1 polymer ?
#
loop_
_entity_poly.entity_id
_entity_poly.type
_entity_poly.pdbx_seq_one_letter_code
_entity_poly.pdbx_strand_id
1 'polypeptide(L)'
;DLNWYELFKAAEQTANADKTLNTANLTRMLAGKSEPLPALSEFPKGFQDLIVISKEVSPRDFLNKLKQQAGGFASQEELKILNNLDKQNITDQVQNILIHYVLIQQGNASLNARFVNTLANDWMRHKVYNAETAVKRILERQQQAEQKQKSNKNSKNSGKLVKKAPQWSNASYVNTTSAED
;
A
#
# COMPACT_ATOMS: atom_id res chain seq x y z
N ASP A 1 -14.79 8.49 -13.66
CA ASP A 1 -15.66 8.08 -12.54
C ASP A 1 -16.72 7.14 -13.08
N LEU A 2 -16.57 5.85 -12.73
CA LEU A 2 -17.58 4.84 -13.05
C LEU A 2 -18.82 5.14 -12.19
N ASN A 3 -19.86 5.65 -12.85
CA ASN A 3 -21.13 5.90 -12.20
C ASN A 3 -21.76 4.52 -11.84
N TRP A 4 -21.90 4.25 -10.57
CA TRP A 4 -22.52 3.04 -10.01
C TRP A 4 -23.88 2.75 -10.62
N TYR A 5 -24.62 3.78 -10.93
CA TYR A 5 -25.93 3.70 -11.54
C TYR A 5 -25.89 3.14 -12.97
N GLU A 6 -24.90 3.52 -13.78
CA GLU A 6 -24.73 2.98 -15.14
C GLU A 6 -24.29 1.52 -15.12
N LEU A 7 -23.46 1.13 -14.16
CA LEU A 7 -23.05 -0.26 -13.96
C LEU A 7 -24.23 -1.15 -13.55
N PHE A 8 -25.08 -0.65 -12.65
CA PHE A 8 -26.26 -1.35 -12.19
C PHE A 8 -27.29 -1.50 -13.34
N LYS A 9 -27.50 -0.45 -14.11
CA LYS A 9 -28.40 -0.45 -15.26
C LYS A 9 -27.92 -1.37 -16.39
N ALA A 10 -26.61 -1.45 -16.63
CA ALA A 10 -26.03 -2.38 -17.60
C ALA A 10 -26.17 -3.84 -17.14
N ALA A 11 -25.99 -4.11 -15.85
CA ALA A 11 -26.18 -5.42 -15.26
C ALA A 11 -27.66 -5.85 -15.33
N GLU A 12 -28.60 -4.94 -15.13
CA GLU A 12 -30.04 -5.19 -15.20
C GLU A 12 -30.50 -5.46 -16.65
N GLN A 13 -29.95 -4.76 -17.64
CA GLN A 13 -30.21 -5.02 -19.05
C GLN A 13 -29.69 -6.37 -19.53
N THR A 14 -28.51 -6.82 -19.03
CA THR A 14 -27.96 -8.14 -19.35
C THR A 14 -28.69 -9.28 -18.64
N ALA A 15 -29.18 -9.05 -17.44
CA ALA A 15 -29.99 -10.03 -16.69
C ALA A 15 -31.36 -10.25 -17.31
N ASN A 16 -31.98 -9.24 -17.91
CA ASN A 16 -33.28 -9.36 -18.58
C ASN A 16 -33.22 -10.09 -19.91
N ALA A 17 -32.08 -10.17 -20.59
CA ALA A 17 -31.91 -10.86 -21.86
C ALA A 17 -31.79 -12.40 -21.71
N ASP A 18 -31.22 -12.90 -20.60
CA ASP A 18 -30.93 -14.33 -20.41
C ASP A 18 -31.31 -14.90 -19.04
N LYS A 19 -31.94 -14.16 -18.16
CA LYS A 19 -32.25 -14.54 -16.77
C LYS A 19 -31.04 -15.01 -15.93
N THR A 20 -29.84 -14.90 -16.42
CA THR A 20 -28.60 -15.19 -15.73
C THR A 20 -27.63 -14.04 -15.93
N LEU A 21 -27.04 -13.55 -14.83
CA LEU A 21 -25.94 -12.59 -14.88
C LEU A 21 -24.80 -13.20 -15.70
N ASN A 22 -24.62 -12.73 -16.90
CA ASN A 22 -23.50 -13.17 -17.73
C ASN A 22 -22.23 -12.46 -17.29
N THR A 23 -21.52 -13.11 -16.34
CA THR A 23 -20.24 -12.63 -15.81
C THR A 23 -19.21 -12.34 -16.90
N ALA A 24 -19.28 -13.05 -18.05
CA ALA A 24 -18.39 -12.80 -19.18
C ALA A 24 -18.64 -11.42 -19.82
N ASN A 25 -19.90 -11.00 -19.95
CA ASN A 25 -20.23 -9.67 -20.47
C ASN A 25 -19.86 -8.55 -19.50
N LEU A 26 -20.04 -8.78 -18.19
CA LEU A 26 -19.62 -7.84 -17.17
C LEU A 26 -18.09 -7.66 -17.17
N THR A 27 -17.36 -8.75 -17.27
CA THR A 27 -15.89 -8.75 -17.37
C THR A 27 -15.42 -8.03 -18.64
N ARG A 28 -16.14 -8.23 -19.77
CA ARG A 28 -15.82 -7.56 -21.04
C ARG A 28 -16.10 -6.05 -21.01
N MET A 29 -17.17 -5.62 -20.33
CA MET A 29 -17.48 -4.20 -20.16
C MET A 29 -16.51 -3.52 -19.20
N LEU A 30 -16.06 -4.22 -18.17
CA LEU A 30 -15.01 -3.74 -17.25
C LEU A 30 -13.64 -3.69 -17.93
N ALA A 31 -13.31 -4.68 -18.74
CA ALA A 31 -12.06 -4.74 -19.51
C ALA A 31 -11.92 -3.59 -20.53
N GLY A 32 -13.05 -3.12 -21.11
CA GLY A 32 -13.05 -2.01 -22.06
C GLY A 32 -12.74 -0.62 -21.44
N LYS A 33 -12.69 -0.52 -20.12
CA LYS A 33 -12.38 0.75 -19.39
C LYS A 33 -11.11 0.65 -18.51
N SER A 34 -10.43 -0.49 -18.49
CA SER A 34 -9.15 -0.61 -17.79
C SER A 34 -8.03 -0.07 -18.68
N GLU A 35 -7.18 0.76 -18.13
CA GLU A 35 -5.91 1.11 -18.79
C GLU A 35 -5.17 -0.20 -19.15
N PRO A 36 -4.51 -0.24 -20.33
CA PRO A 36 -3.74 -1.43 -20.71
C PRO A 36 -2.72 -1.72 -19.61
N LEU A 37 -2.65 -2.98 -19.19
CA LEU A 37 -1.67 -3.41 -18.20
C LEU A 37 -0.26 -3.16 -18.76
N PRO A 38 0.66 -2.61 -17.96
CA PRO A 38 2.06 -2.46 -18.37
C PRO A 38 2.62 -3.82 -18.78
N ALA A 39 3.39 -3.84 -19.86
CA ALA A 39 4.03 -5.08 -20.29
C ALA A 39 5.05 -5.55 -19.25
N LEU A 40 5.14 -6.87 -19.03
CA LEU A 40 6.07 -7.45 -18.06
C LEU A 40 7.52 -6.99 -18.29
N SER A 41 7.89 -6.80 -19.56
CA SER A 41 9.23 -6.33 -19.98
C SER A 41 9.57 -4.89 -19.53
N GLU A 42 8.58 -4.08 -19.14
CA GLU A 42 8.79 -2.71 -18.65
C GLU A 42 9.33 -2.67 -17.22
N PHE A 43 9.24 -3.78 -16.50
CA PHE A 43 9.68 -3.87 -15.11
C PHE A 43 11.11 -4.39 -14.99
N PRO A 44 11.88 -3.98 -13.96
CA PRO A 44 13.16 -4.60 -13.61
C PRO A 44 13.01 -6.12 -13.39
N LYS A 45 14.03 -6.91 -13.76
CA LYS A 45 13.97 -8.39 -13.71
C LYS A 45 13.46 -8.95 -12.38
N GLY A 46 13.94 -8.43 -11.24
CA GLY A 46 13.48 -8.90 -9.93
C GLY A 46 11.98 -8.69 -9.67
N PHE A 47 11.39 -7.66 -10.28
CA PHE A 47 9.93 -7.44 -10.22
C PHE A 47 9.17 -8.30 -11.23
N GLN A 48 9.77 -8.65 -12.37
CA GLN A 48 9.16 -9.58 -13.32
C GLN A 48 8.93 -10.95 -12.68
N ASP A 49 9.96 -11.50 -12.04
CA ASP A 49 9.86 -12.77 -11.32
C ASP A 49 8.85 -12.71 -10.18
N LEU A 50 8.84 -11.60 -9.44
CA LEU A 50 7.86 -11.37 -8.37
C LEU A 50 6.43 -11.34 -8.90
N ILE A 51 6.17 -10.67 -10.03
CA ILE A 51 4.85 -10.60 -10.66
C ILE A 51 4.39 -12.01 -11.06
N VAL A 52 5.26 -12.81 -11.67
CA VAL A 52 4.94 -14.19 -12.06
C VAL A 52 4.59 -15.03 -10.82
N ILE A 53 5.46 -15.06 -9.83
CA ILE A 53 5.26 -15.82 -8.58
C ILE A 53 3.99 -15.36 -7.85
N SER A 54 3.71 -14.07 -7.84
CA SER A 54 2.53 -13.53 -7.15
C SER A 54 1.20 -14.01 -7.72
N LYS A 55 1.18 -14.41 -8.99
CA LYS A 55 -0.02 -14.95 -9.65
C LYS A 55 -0.24 -16.44 -9.40
N GLU A 56 0.82 -17.17 -9.08
CA GLU A 56 0.81 -18.62 -8.97
C GLU A 56 0.68 -19.11 -7.50
N VAL A 57 1.13 -18.31 -6.56
CA VAL A 57 1.25 -18.71 -5.15
C VAL A 57 0.19 -18.04 -4.29
N SER A 58 -0.44 -18.79 -3.37
CA SER A 58 -1.37 -18.21 -2.41
C SER A 58 -0.65 -17.26 -1.43
N PRO A 59 -1.31 -16.20 -0.93
CA PRO A 59 -0.69 -15.25 0.02
C PRO A 59 -0.16 -15.91 1.29
N ARG A 60 -0.86 -16.94 1.77
CA ARG A 60 -0.43 -17.72 2.94
C ARG A 60 0.87 -18.46 2.68
N ASP A 61 0.98 -19.15 1.55
CA ASP A 61 2.18 -19.91 1.19
C ASP A 61 3.34 -19.00 0.88
N PHE A 62 3.06 -17.87 0.22
CA PHE A 62 4.05 -16.85 -0.07
C PHE A 62 4.65 -16.26 1.21
N LEU A 63 3.80 -15.88 2.16
CA LEU A 63 4.22 -15.40 3.48
C LEU A 63 5.06 -16.44 4.22
N ASN A 64 4.60 -17.71 4.26
CA ASN A 64 5.32 -18.80 4.93
C ASN A 64 6.70 -19.02 4.32
N LYS A 65 6.81 -19.04 2.98
CA LYS A 65 8.10 -19.19 2.29
C LYS A 65 9.07 -18.05 2.63
N LEU A 66 8.61 -16.80 2.62
CA LEU A 66 9.46 -15.66 2.97
C LEU A 66 9.92 -15.73 4.44
N LYS A 67 9.03 -16.10 5.36
CA LYS A 67 9.37 -16.26 6.77
C LYS A 67 10.36 -17.40 7.00
N GLN A 68 10.19 -18.54 6.35
CA GLN A 68 11.12 -19.66 6.43
C GLN A 68 12.51 -19.29 5.92
N GLN A 69 12.61 -18.55 4.81
CA GLN A 69 13.88 -18.03 4.30
C GLN A 69 14.58 -17.10 5.30
N ALA A 70 13.81 -16.35 6.08
CA ALA A 70 14.33 -15.49 7.15
C ALA A 70 14.57 -16.23 8.47
N GLY A 71 14.39 -17.57 8.51
CA GLY A 71 14.58 -18.39 9.72
C GLY A 71 13.42 -18.34 10.72
N GLY A 72 12.24 -17.88 10.30
CA GLY A 72 11.06 -17.74 11.14
C GLY A 72 9.83 -18.49 10.61
N PHE A 73 8.67 -18.13 11.12
CA PHE A 73 7.37 -18.64 10.70
C PHE A 73 6.32 -17.52 10.68
N ALA A 74 5.25 -17.72 9.91
CA ALA A 74 4.14 -16.80 9.89
C ALA A 74 3.32 -16.89 11.19
N SER A 75 3.12 -15.77 11.85
CA SER A 75 2.33 -15.70 13.08
C SER A 75 0.83 -15.73 12.80
N GLN A 76 0.03 -16.10 13.82
CA GLN A 76 -1.42 -16.07 13.73
C GLN A 76 -1.95 -14.65 13.44
N GLU A 77 -1.29 -13.64 13.96
CA GLU A 77 -1.64 -12.24 13.71
C GLU A 77 -1.45 -11.87 12.23
N GLU A 78 -0.36 -12.32 11.62
CA GLU A 78 -0.10 -12.09 10.19
C GLU A 78 -1.13 -12.82 9.30
N LEU A 79 -1.51 -14.05 9.68
CA LEU A 79 -2.57 -14.78 8.97
C LEU A 79 -3.94 -14.11 9.10
N LYS A 80 -4.26 -13.51 10.25
CA LYS A 80 -5.47 -12.70 10.42
C LYS A 80 -5.45 -11.46 9.52
N ILE A 81 -4.30 -10.83 9.32
CA ILE A 81 -4.16 -9.69 8.40
C ILE A 81 -4.51 -10.12 6.98
N LEU A 82 -3.99 -11.26 6.49
CA LEU A 82 -4.32 -11.77 5.16
C LEU A 82 -5.81 -12.05 5.01
N ASN A 83 -6.42 -12.73 5.99
CA ASN A 83 -7.87 -12.99 5.98
C ASN A 83 -8.70 -11.68 5.95
N ASN A 84 -8.21 -10.60 6.55
CA ASN A 84 -8.88 -9.31 6.49
C ASN A 84 -8.73 -8.66 5.10
N LEU A 85 -7.59 -8.82 4.43
CA LEU A 85 -7.40 -8.35 3.06
C LEU A 85 -8.31 -9.10 2.08
N ASP A 86 -8.51 -10.41 2.26
CA ASP A 86 -9.46 -11.21 1.49
C ASP A 86 -10.90 -10.69 1.63
N LYS A 87 -11.32 -10.38 2.85
CA LYS A 87 -12.64 -9.78 3.11
C LYS A 87 -12.82 -8.41 2.45
N GLN A 88 -11.74 -7.71 2.17
CA GLN A 88 -11.75 -6.43 1.45
C GLN A 88 -11.65 -6.61 -0.07
N ASN A 89 -11.74 -7.84 -0.57
CA ASN A 89 -11.62 -8.20 -2.00
C ASN A 89 -10.29 -7.77 -2.65
N ILE A 90 -9.20 -7.79 -1.88
CA ILE A 90 -7.86 -7.58 -2.41
C ILE A 90 -7.37 -8.90 -2.99
N THR A 91 -7.03 -8.91 -4.27
CA THR A 91 -6.62 -10.11 -4.98
C THR A 91 -5.33 -10.71 -4.42
N ASP A 92 -5.17 -12.03 -4.51
CA ASP A 92 -4.00 -12.77 -4.02
C ASP A 92 -2.69 -12.20 -4.55
N GLN A 93 -2.65 -11.89 -5.84
CA GLN A 93 -1.47 -11.31 -6.48
C GLN A 93 -1.09 -9.94 -5.88
N VAL A 94 -2.06 -9.09 -5.56
CA VAL A 94 -1.81 -7.80 -4.91
C VAL A 94 -1.36 -8.01 -3.47
N GLN A 95 -1.95 -8.97 -2.75
CA GLN A 95 -1.51 -9.33 -1.40
C GLN A 95 -0.05 -9.80 -1.40
N ASN A 96 0.36 -10.64 -2.35
CA ASN A 96 1.73 -11.13 -2.47
C ASN A 96 2.73 -10.00 -2.71
N ILE A 97 2.41 -9.06 -3.59
CA ILE A 97 3.24 -7.86 -3.82
C ILE A 97 3.32 -7.01 -2.54
N LEU A 98 2.21 -6.87 -1.81
CA LEU A 98 2.16 -6.12 -0.55
C LEU A 98 3.01 -6.78 0.54
N ILE A 99 2.93 -8.11 0.69
CA ILE A 99 3.76 -8.88 1.62
C ILE A 99 5.24 -8.66 1.30
N HIS A 100 5.63 -8.82 0.04
CA HIS A 100 7.00 -8.60 -0.41
C HIS A 100 7.48 -7.18 -0.12
N TYR A 101 6.64 -6.18 -0.42
CA TYR A 101 6.97 -4.78 -0.17
C TYR A 101 7.22 -4.51 1.32
N VAL A 102 6.37 -5.03 2.21
CA VAL A 102 6.47 -4.78 3.65
C VAL A 102 7.65 -5.52 4.26
N LEU A 103 7.85 -6.80 3.95
CA LEU A 103 8.88 -7.62 4.57
C LEU A 103 10.26 -7.41 3.95
N ILE A 104 10.34 -7.35 2.64
CA ILE A 104 11.64 -7.31 1.93
C ILE A 104 12.07 -5.87 1.67
N GLN A 105 11.24 -5.04 1.03
CA GLN A 105 11.66 -3.69 0.65
C GLN A 105 11.69 -2.71 1.84
N GLN A 106 10.74 -2.83 2.76
CA GLN A 106 10.74 -2.02 3.98
C GLN A 106 11.58 -2.64 5.12
N GLY A 107 12.02 -3.88 4.96
CA GLY A 107 12.85 -4.58 5.93
C GLY A 107 12.15 -4.87 7.26
N ASN A 108 10.81 -4.98 7.26
CA ASN A 108 10.08 -5.29 8.48
C ASN A 108 10.16 -6.77 8.81
N ALA A 109 10.38 -7.11 10.07
CA ALA A 109 10.41 -8.50 10.53
C ALA A 109 9.03 -9.17 10.50
N SER A 110 7.93 -8.39 10.54
CA SER A 110 6.56 -8.90 10.55
C SER A 110 5.58 -7.94 9.85
N LEU A 111 4.43 -8.48 9.46
CA LEU A 111 3.33 -7.67 8.94
C LEU A 111 2.65 -6.92 10.10
N ASN A 112 2.58 -5.60 10.00
CA ASN A 112 1.85 -4.76 10.94
C ASN A 112 0.49 -4.42 10.35
N ALA A 113 -0.59 -4.76 11.07
CA ALA A 113 -1.97 -4.57 10.60
C ALA A 113 -2.28 -3.11 10.21
N ARG A 114 -1.84 -2.15 11.02
CA ARG A 114 -2.07 -0.72 10.74
C ARG A 114 -1.38 -0.27 9.46
N PHE A 115 -0.13 -0.66 9.29
CA PHE A 115 0.65 -0.30 8.10
C PHE A 115 0.11 -0.96 6.84
N VAL A 116 -0.17 -2.27 6.92
CA VAL A 116 -0.76 -3.05 5.81
C VAL A 116 -2.11 -2.47 5.39
N ASN A 117 -3.01 -2.19 6.33
CA ASN A 117 -4.32 -1.60 6.03
C ASN A 117 -4.20 -0.20 5.41
N THR A 118 -3.28 0.63 5.89
CA THR A 118 -3.04 1.96 5.30
C THR A 118 -2.57 1.83 3.85
N LEU A 119 -1.64 0.91 3.59
CA LEU A 119 -1.11 0.66 2.26
C LEU A 119 -2.16 0.07 1.32
N ALA A 120 -2.92 -0.92 1.80
CA ALA A 120 -4.01 -1.53 1.06
C ALA A 120 -5.08 -0.50 0.66
N ASN A 121 -5.49 0.36 1.59
CA ASN A 121 -6.44 1.44 1.30
C ASN A 121 -5.88 2.45 0.27
N ASP A 122 -4.60 2.82 0.36
CA ASP A 122 -3.96 3.67 -0.65
C ASP A 122 -4.00 3.01 -2.04
N TRP A 123 -3.69 1.72 -2.10
CA TRP A 123 -3.71 0.96 -3.35
C TRP A 123 -5.12 0.82 -3.94
N MET A 124 -6.12 0.54 -3.10
CA MET A 124 -7.53 0.50 -3.55
C MET A 124 -7.99 1.84 -4.14
N ARG A 125 -7.63 2.96 -3.51
CA ARG A 125 -7.92 4.31 -4.02
C ARG A 125 -7.29 4.58 -5.39
N HIS A 126 -6.14 3.96 -5.67
CA HIS A 126 -5.43 4.07 -6.95
C HIS A 126 -5.76 2.94 -7.92
N LYS A 127 -6.84 2.18 -7.67
CA LYS A 127 -7.33 1.10 -8.53
C LYS A 127 -6.28 0.03 -8.82
N VAL A 128 -5.47 -0.32 -7.81
CA VAL A 128 -4.47 -1.36 -7.90
C VAL A 128 -5.14 -2.72 -7.67
N TYR A 129 -5.42 -3.44 -8.76
CA TYR A 129 -6.11 -4.73 -8.71
C TYR A 129 -5.26 -5.90 -9.22
N ASN A 130 -4.09 -5.62 -9.79
CA ASN A 130 -3.19 -6.60 -10.42
C ASN A 130 -1.76 -6.43 -9.90
N ALA A 131 -0.95 -7.47 -10.04
CA ALA A 131 0.45 -7.44 -9.65
C ALA A 131 1.25 -6.35 -10.36
N GLU A 132 1.01 -6.15 -11.65
CA GLU A 132 1.69 -5.14 -12.48
C GLU A 132 1.40 -3.72 -11.97
N THR A 133 0.13 -3.41 -11.71
CA THR A 133 -0.26 -2.10 -11.17
C THR A 133 0.27 -1.89 -9.76
N ALA A 134 0.36 -2.95 -8.95
CA ALA A 134 0.95 -2.89 -7.61
C ALA A 134 2.45 -2.57 -7.68
N VAL A 135 3.20 -3.25 -8.54
CA VAL A 135 4.63 -2.98 -8.75
C VAL A 135 4.86 -1.57 -9.31
N LYS A 136 4.07 -1.15 -10.31
CA LYS A 136 4.12 0.22 -10.84
C LYS A 136 3.95 1.25 -9.71
N ARG A 137 2.97 1.04 -8.84
CA ARG A 137 2.72 1.92 -7.69
C ARG A 137 3.89 1.98 -6.70
N ILE A 138 4.56 0.85 -6.46
CA ILE A 138 5.77 0.81 -5.62
C ILE A 138 6.89 1.63 -6.25
N LEU A 139 7.16 1.46 -7.55
CA LEU A 139 8.20 2.18 -8.26
C LEU A 139 7.95 3.69 -8.29
N GLU A 140 6.72 4.12 -8.55
CA GLU A 140 6.33 5.53 -8.48
C GLU A 140 6.58 6.13 -7.09
N ARG A 141 6.26 5.39 -6.04
CA ARG A 141 6.48 5.82 -4.66
C ARG A 141 7.97 5.94 -4.31
N GLN A 142 8.79 5.03 -4.80
CA GLN A 142 10.25 5.08 -4.65
C GLN A 142 10.83 6.32 -5.36
N GLN A 143 10.43 6.58 -6.60
CA GLN A 143 10.87 7.76 -7.36
C GLN A 143 10.47 9.06 -6.65
N GLN A 144 9.25 9.15 -6.15
CA GLN A 144 8.78 10.32 -5.39
C GLN A 144 9.58 10.54 -4.10
N ALA A 145 9.94 9.46 -3.40
CA ALA A 145 10.76 9.54 -2.19
C ALA A 145 12.18 10.04 -2.50
N GLU A 146 12.78 9.58 -3.58
CA GLU A 146 14.11 10.04 -4.04
C GLU A 146 14.11 11.52 -4.45
N GLN A 147 13.07 11.95 -5.18
CA GLN A 147 12.92 13.36 -5.57
C GLN A 147 12.77 14.28 -4.36
N LYS A 148 11.99 13.89 -3.36
CA LYS A 148 11.84 14.63 -2.11
C LYS A 148 13.15 14.72 -1.33
N GLN A 149 13.97 13.68 -1.32
CA GLN A 149 15.28 13.70 -0.68
C GLN A 149 16.25 14.63 -1.40
N LYS A 150 16.25 14.66 -2.73
CA LYS A 150 17.09 15.56 -3.55
C LYS A 150 16.70 17.02 -3.35
N SER A 151 15.42 17.34 -3.34
CA SER A 151 14.92 18.71 -3.09
C SER A 151 15.23 19.21 -1.68
N ASN A 152 15.16 18.34 -0.68
CA ASN A 152 15.45 18.69 0.72
C ASN A 152 16.98 18.89 0.97
N LYS A 153 17.84 18.23 0.19
CA LYS A 153 19.30 18.47 0.25
C LYS A 153 19.68 19.83 -0.34
N ASN A 154 19.02 20.27 -1.41
CA ASN A 154 19.26 21.59 -2.01
C ASN A 154 18.72 22.74 -1.14
N SER A 155 17.67 22.52 -0.36
CA SER A 155 17.11 23.53 0.55
C SER A 155 17.97 23.76 1.81
N LYS A 156 18.81 22.80 2.20
CA LYS A 156 19.71 22.96 3.37
C LYS A 156 20.94 23.82 3.10
N ASN A 157 21.21 24.17 1.84
CA ASN A 157 22.35 24.99 1.47
C ASN A 157 22.02 26.49 1.27
N SER A 158 20.76 26.88 1.39
CA SER A 158 20.35 28.28 1.44
C SER A 158 20.07 28.68 2.89
N GLY A 159 21.06 29.34 3.50
CA GLY A 159 20.98 30.22 4.66
C GLY A 159 20.18 29.70 5.87
N LYS A 160 20.92 29.17 6.82
CA LYS A 160 20.47 28.92 8.19
C LYS A 160 20.03 30.25 8.85
N LEU A 161 18.81 30.67 8.60
CA LEU A 161 18.15 31.64 9.48
C LEU A 161 17.87 30.90 10.80
N VAL A 162 18.83 31.04 11.73
CA VAL A 162 18.63 30.62 13.10
C VAL A 162 17.48 31.47 13.65
N LYS A 163 16.29 30.91 13.71
CA LYS A 163 15.21 31.48 14.51
C LYS A 163 15.69 31.44 15.93
N LYS A 164 16.06 32.64 16.45
CA LYS A 164 16.39 32.84 17.85
C LYS A 164 15.29 32.21 18.69
N ALA A 165 15.66 31.28 19.56
CA ALA A 165 14.70 30.66 20.48
C ALA A 165 13.97 31.75 21.25
N PRO A 166 12.66 31.61 21.55
CA PRO A 166 11.97 32.56 22.41
C PRO A 166 12.69 32.59 23.74
N GLN A 167 13.14 33.77 24.13
CA GLN A 167 13.69 34.02 25.48
C GLN A 167 12.52 33.97 26.46
N TRP A 168 12.39 32.85 27.14
CA TRP A 168 11.52 32.76 28.30
C TRP A 168 12.17 33.63 29.37
N SER A 169 11.60 34.77 29.68
CA SER A 169 11.99 35.56 30.83
C SER A 169 11.80 34.70 32.07
N ASN A 170 12.91 34.40 32.77
CA ASN A 170 12.87 33.81 34.07
C ASN A 170 12.17 34.82 35.02
N ALA A 171 10.86 34.66 35.19
CA ALA A 171 10.19 35.27 36.31
C ALA A 171 10.75 34.58 37.56
N SER A 172 11.55 35.32 38.29
CA SER A 172 12.10 34.94 39.59
C SER A 172 10.96 34.50 40.51
N TYR A 173 10.89 33.22 40.82
CA TYR A 173 10.11 32.74 41.95
C TYR A 173 10.79 33.23 43.23
N VAL A 174 10.26 34.26 43.84
CA VAL A 174 10.60 34.66 45.18
C VAL A 174 9.92 33.69 46.13
N ASN A 175 10.73 32.78 46.71
CA ASN A 175 10.29 31.89 47.77
C ASN A 175 10.24 32.74 49.07
N THR A 176 9.06 33.22 49.44
CA THR A 176 8.80 33.76 50.77
C THR A 176 8.37 32.62 51.68
N THR A 177 9.33 31.92 52.26
CA THR A 177 9.09 31.14 53.47
C THR A 177 9.39 32.08 54.64
N SER A 178 8.36 32.69 55.18
CA SER A 178 8.42 33.33 56.48
C SER A 178 8.45 32.25 57.56
N ALA A 179 9.53 32.22 58.29
CA ALA A 179 9.59 31.57 59.59
C ALA A 179 8.94 32.52 60.60
N GLU A 180 7.98 32.04 61.35
CA GLU A 180 7.58 32.57 62.62
C GLU A 180 7.35 31.45 63.61
N ASP A 181 8.09 31.48 64.71
CA ASP A 181 7.98 31.03 66.07
C ASP A 181 6.96 29.94 66.45
#